data_830f5aa37590021f14b37fe4d3e6b504
#
_entry.id   830f5aa37590021f14b37fe4d3e6b504
#
_cell.length_a   1.000
_cell.length_b   1.000
_cell.length_c   1.000
_cell.angle_alpha   90.00
_cell.angle_beta   90.00
_cell.angle_gamma   90.00
#
_symmetry.space_group_name_H-M   'P 1'
#
loop_
_entity.id
_entity.type
_entity.pdbx_description
1 polymer ?
#
loop_
_entity_poly.entity_id
_entity_poly.type
_entity_poly.pdbx_seq_one_letter_code
_entity_poly.pdbx_strand_id
1 'polypeptide(L)'
;MIPPVTAQPQATTVARSAGPGRPKDPGKRAAILDAAKRMFVTHGFERVSMDQIAAEAGVSKLTVYSHFGDKESLFGEAVRAHCEQGMPASLFVGEPNTPVRERLLAIGNAFFSMIMTPEAIAGHRILCSPQVATSSMPA
;
A
#
# COMPACT_ATOMS: atom_id res chain seq x y z
N MET A 1 12.75 -61.54 29.31
CA MET A 1 12.59 -61.06 27.93
C MET A 1 11.43 -60.05 27.91
N ILE A 2 11.69 -58.78 27.96
CA ILE A 2 10.70 -57.71 28.03
C ILE A 2 10.62 -57.09 26.65
N PRO A 3 9.46 -57.03 25.96
CA PRO A 3 9.33 -56.35 24.70
C PRO A 3 9.37 -54.82 24.91
N PRO A 4 9.99 -54.07 24.03
CA PRO A 4 10.04 -52.62 24.16
C PRO A 4 8.67 -52.02 23.85
N VAL A 5 8.18 -51.22 24.76
CA VAL A 5 7.01 -50.40 24.57
C VAL A 5 7.41 -49.25 23.63
N THR A 6 6.97 -49.33 22.40
CA THR A 6 7.10 -48.23 21.44
C THR A 6 6.05 -47.17 21.81
N ALA A 7 6.48 -46.16 22.52
CA ALA A 7 5.68 -44.96 22.71
C ALA A 7 5.71 -44.16 21.41
N GLN A 8 4.62 -44.13 20.69
CA GLN A 8 4.40 -43.19 19.61
C GLN A 8 4.12 -41.82 20.22
N PRO A 9 4.81 -40.75 19.77
CA PRO A 9 4.40 -39.42 20.12
C PRO A 9 3.12 -39.08 19.37
N GLN A 10 2.04 -38.98 20.10
CA GLN A 10 0.82 -38.38 19.56
C GLN A 10 1.10 -36.90 19.27
N ALA A 11 1.11 -36.56 18.01
CA ALA A 11 1.08 -35.18 17.58
C ALA A 11 -0.22 -34.55 18.05
N THR A 12 -0.15 -33.80 19.12
CA THR A 12 -1.23 -32.93 19.55
C THR A 12 -1.35 -31.84 18.48
N THR A 13 -2.27 -32.02 17.56
CA THR A 13 -2.73 -30.96 16.68
C THR A 13 -3.39 -29.91 17.56
N VAL A 14 -2.63 -28.88 17.93
CA VAL A 14 -3.19 -27.70 18.56
C VAL A 14 -4.07 -27.05 17.52
N ALA A 15 -5.36 -27.25 17.63
CA ALA A 15 -6.35 -26.49 16.90
C ALA A 15 -6.10 -25.00 17.24
N ARG A 16 -5.55 -24.26 16.30
CA ARG A 16 -5.50 -22.81 16.39
C ARG A 16 -6.94 -22.33 16.49
N SER A 17 -7.37 -22.00 17.68
CA SER A 17 -8.60 -21.26 17.87
C SER A 17 -8.48 -19.98 17.07
N ALA A 18 -9.33 -19.85 16.05
CA ALA A 18 -9.49 -18.59 15.36
C ALA A 18 -10.03 -17.59 16.38
N GLY A 19 -9.14 -16.76 16.94
CA GLY A 19 -9.55 -15.62 17.75
C GLY A 19 -10.44 -14.67 16.97
N PRO A 20 -11.26 -13.82 17.62
CA PRO A 20 -12.09 -12.85 16.95
C PRO A 20 -11.19 -11.89 16.15
N GLY A 21 -11.31 -11.92 14.81
CA GLY A 21 -10.51 -11.12 13.89
C GLY A 21 -9.44 -11.96 13.19
N ARG A 22 -9.81 -12.49 12.01
CA ARG A 22 -8.81 -13.01 11.08
C ARG A 22 -7.84 -11.88 10.74
N PRO A 23 -6.50 -12.02 10.93
CA PRO A 23 -5.55 -10.99 10.59
C PRO A 23 -5.73 -10.61 9.12
N LYS A 24 -5.74 -9.30 8.84
CA LYS A 24 -5.88 -8.77 7.49
C LYS A 24 -4.73 -9.28 6.63
N ASP A 25 -5.06 -9.87 5.50
CA ASP A 25 -4.10 -10.45 4.59
C ASP A 25 -3.28 -9.34 3.89
N PRO A 26 -1.96 -9.25 4.14
CA PRO A 26 -1.11 -8.23 3.53
C PRO A 26 -1.01 -8.38 2.01
N GLY A 27 -1.16 -9.57 1.45
CA GLY A 27 -1.19 -9.81 0.01
C GLY A 27 -2.42 -9.18 -0.64
N LYS A 28 -3.57 -9.30 -0.01
CA LYS A 28 -4.80 -8.64 -0.47
C LYS A 28 -4.70 -7.12 -0.37
N ARG A 29 -4.10 -6.61 0.70
CA ARG A 29 -3.88 -5.17 0.85
C ARG A 29 -3.01 -4.61 -0.27
N ALA A 30 -1.90 -5.27 -0.60
CA ALA A 30 -1.02 -4.89 -1.70
C ALA A 30 -1.73 -4.92 -3.05
N ALA A 31 -2.50 -5.98 -3.33
CA ALA A 31 -3.28 -6.11 -4.56
C ALA A 31 -4.30 -4.97 -4.73
N ILE A 32 -4.98 -4.59 -3.65
CA ILE A 32 -5.93 -3.47 -3.65
C ILE A 32 -5.22 -2.14 -3.94
N LEU A 33 -4.07 -1.89 -3.30
CA LEU A 33 -3.30 -0.67 -3.53
C LEU A 33 -2.79 -0.57 -4.97
N ASP A 34 -2.31 -1.65 -5.55
CA ASP A 34 -1.83 -1.68 -6.92
C ASP A 34 -2.97 -1.46 -7.93
N ALA A 35 -4.11 -2.09 -7.71
CA ALA A 35 -5.31 -1.85 -8.51
C ALA A 35 -5.76 -0.39 -8.41
N ALA A 36 -5.83 0.15 -7.21
CA ALA A 36 -6.22 1.54 -6.95
C ALA A 36 -5.28 2.54 -7.64
N LYS A 37 -3.96 2.34 -7.52
CA LYS A 37 -2.96 3.19 -8.21
C LYS A 37 -3.19 3.24 -9.71
N ARG A 38 -3.32 2.08 -10.36
CA ARG A 38 -3.55 2.01 -11.81
C ARG A 38 -4.86 2.69 -12.20
N MET A 39 -5.93 2.42 -11.48
CA MET A 39 -7.26 2.95 -11.81
C MET A 39 -7.36 4.45 -11.60
N PHE A 40 -6.83 4.97 -10.51
CA PHE A 40 -6.83 6.41 -10.24
C PHE A 40 -6.00 7.19 -11.26
N VAL A 41 -4.85 6.67 -11.68
CA VAL A 41 -4.02 7.29 -12.70
C VAL A 41 -4.72 7.29 -14.06
N THR A 42 -5.39 6.20 -14.41
CA THR A 42 -6.01 6.02 -15.73
C THR A 42 -7.35 6.78 -15.86
N HIS A 43 -8.17 6.72 -14.82
CA HIS A 43 -9.57 7.19 -14.89
C HIS A 43 -9.85 8.43 -14.04
N GLY A 44 -8.95 8.79 -13.12
CA GLY A 44 -9.14 9.87 -12.16
C GLY A 44 -9.94 9.43 -10.94
N PHE A 45 -9.83 10.21 -9.87
CA PHE A 45 -10.45 9.90 -8.57
C PHE A 45 -11.98 9.76 -8.66
N GLU A 46 -12.66 10.70 -9.33
CA GLU A 46 -14.11 10.76 -9.37
C GLU A 46 -14.76 9.56 -10.10
N ARG A 47 -14.12 9.07 -11.15
CA ARG A 47 -14.65 8.01 -12.00
C ARG A 47 -14.41 6.59 -11.48
N VAL A 48 -13.61 6.45 -10.43
CA VAL A 48 -13.27 5.16 -9.85
C VAL A 48 -14.13 4.92 -8.61
N SER A 49 -14.72 3.73 -8.53
CA SER A 49 -15.46 3.27 -7.36
C SER A 49 -14.72 2.18 -6.61
N MET A 50 -15.06 2.00 -5.33
CA MET A 50 -14.53 0.89 -4.51
C MET A 50 -14.90 -0.48 -5.10
N ASP A 51 -16.05 -0.59 -5.74
CA ASP A 51 -16.48 -1.84 -6.41
C ASP A 51 -15.60 -2.19 -7.60
N GLN A 52 -15.24 -1.19 -8.40
CA GLN A 52 -14.33 -1.39 -9.53
C GLN A 52 -12.93 -1.78 -9.05
N ILE A 53 -12.44 -1.16 -7.99
CA ILE A 53 -11.14 -1.50 -7.39
C ILE A 53 -11.17 -2.94 -6.86
N ALA A 54 -12.24 -3.35 -6.18
CA ALA A 54 -12.40 -4.71 -5.69
C ALA A 54 -12.35 -5.74 -6.83
N ALA A 55 -13.07 -5.48 -7.92
CA ALA A 55 -13.08 -6.34 -9.11
C ALA A 55 -11.69 -6.43 -9.75
N GLU A 56 -11.00 -5.30 -9.91
CA GLU A 56 -9.64 -5.25 -10.48
C GLU A 56 -8.61 -5.96 -9.59
N ALA A 57 -8.74 -5.84 -8.27
CA ALA A 57 -7.86 -6.51 -7.31
C ALA A 57 -8.19 -8.00 -7.09
N GLY A 58 -9.32 -8.48 -7.60
CA GLY A 58 -9.77 -9.86 -7.40
C GLY A 58 -10.20 -10.18 -5.96
N VAL A 59 -10.75 -9.19 -5.26
CA VAL A 59 -11.23 -9.31 -3.88
C VAL A 59 -12.69 -8.87 -3.77
N SER A 60 -13.33 -9.20 -2.63
CA SER A 60 -14.69 -8.72 -2.36
C SER A 60 -14.68 -7.23 -1.99
N LYS A 61 -15.79 -6.55 -2.25
CA LYS A 61 -16.02 -5.16 -1.83
C LYS A 61 -15.79 -4.99 -0.31
N LEU A 62 -16.32 -5.93 0.48
CA LEU A 62 -16.16 -5.92 1.93
C LEU A 62 -14.68 -5.97 2.35
N THR A 63 -13.86 -6.72 1.62
CA THR A 63 -12.41 -6.79 1.84
C THR A 63 -11.76 -5.43 1.63
N VAL A 64 -12.11 -4.71 0.56
CA VAL A 64 -11.58 -3.37 0.30
C VAL A 64 -11.95 -2.40 1.42
N TYR A 65 -13.20 -2.37 1.83
CA TYR A 65 -13.66 -1.51 2.93
C TYR A 65 -13.02 -1.89 4.28
N SER A 66 -12.79 -3.18 4.53
CA SER A 66 -12.14 -3.61 5.77
C SER A 66 -10.68 -3.18 5.88
N HIS A 67 -9.98 -3.04 4.74
CA HIS A 67 -8.57 -2.63 4.70
C HIS A 67 -8.39 -1.10 4.71
N PHE A 68 -9.28 -0.36 4.07
CA PHE A 68 -9.06 1.07 3.78
C PHE A 68 -10.18 1.99 4.26
N GLY A 69 -11.36 1.46 4.60
CA GLY A 69 -12.48 2.23 5.10
C GLY A 69 -13.28 2.96 4.02
N ASP A 70 -12.66 3.88 3.30
CA ASP A 70 -13.30 4.66 2.24
C ASP A 70 -12.36 4.92 1.05
N LYS A 71 -12.89 5.52 -0.01
CA LYS A 71 -12.15 5.80 -1.25
C LYS A 71 -11.06 6.84 -1.05
N GLU A 72 -11.31 7.83 -0.23
CA GLU A 72 -10.39 8.91 0.13
C GLU A 72 -9.17 8.37 0.87
N SER A 73 -9.38 7.52 1.85
CA SER A 73 -8.32 6.84 2.59
C SER A 73 -7.48 5.93 1.69
N LEU A 74 -8.14 5.17 0.81
CA LEU A 74 -7.45 4.32 -0.17
C LEU A 74 -6.61 5.16 -1.14
N PHE A 75 -7.13 6.29 -1.61
CA PHE A 75 -6.40 7.21 -2.46
C PHE A 75 -5.18 7.79 -1.75
N GLY A 76 -5.33 8.25 -0.52
CA GLY A 76 -4.23 8.76 0.30
C GLY A 76 -3.12 7.72 0.50
N GLU A 77 -3.48 6.47 0.80
CA GLU A 77 -2.53 5.36 0.93
C GLU A 77 -1.85 5.02 -0.41
N ALA A 78 -2.57 5.09 -1.52
CA ALA A 78 -2.01 4.86 -2.86
C ALA A 78 -0.98 5.96 -3.23
N VAL A 79 -1.27 7.21 -2.93
CA VAL A 79 -0.36 8.35 -3.13
C VAL A 79 0.88 8.19 -2.24
N ARG A 80 0.69 7.88 -0.96
CA ARG A 80 1.80 7.66 -0.02
C ARG A 80 2.72 6.54 -0.49
N ALA A 81 2.16 5.40 -0.88
CA ALA A 81 2.95 4.27 -1.39
C ALA A 81 3.73 4.62 -2.66
N HIS A 82 3.16 5.44 -3.54
CA HIS A 82 3.85 5.94 -4.72
C HIS A 82 5.04 6.84 -4.36
N CYS A 83 4.85 7.76 -3.43
CA CYS A 83 5.92 8.63 -2.94
C CYS A 83 7.05 7.84 -2.25
N GLU A 84 6.71 6.87 -1.40
CA GLU A 84 7.69 6.02 -0.73
C GLU A 84 8.53 5.16 -1.70
N GLN A 85 7.94 4.73 -2.81
CA GLN A 85 8.67 4.03 -3.87
C GLN A 85 9.65 4.94 -4.60
N GLY A 86 9.27 6.18 -4.88
CA GLY A 86 10.11 7.15 -5.57
C GLY A 86 11.17 7.79 -4.68
N MET A 87 10.87 7.93 -3.38
CA MET A 87 11.74 8.56 -2.38
C MET A 87 11.83 7.70 -1.11
N PRO A 88 12.55 6.59 -1.13
CA PRO A 88 12.69 5.74 0.05
C PRO A 88 13.42 6.48 1.19
N ALA A 89 13.06 6.16 2.43
CA ALA A 89 13.63 6.79 3.62
C ALA A 89 15.16 6.69 3.69
N SER A 90 15.74 5.67 3.06
CA SER A 90 17.20 5.49 2.97
C SER A 90 17.93 6.66 2.29
N LEU A 91 17.28 7.37 1.38
CA LEU A 91 17.87 8.57 0.75
C LEU A 91 18.13 9.70 1.76
N PHE A 92 17.33 9.77 2.82
CA PHE A 92 17.44 10.82 3.85
C PHE A 92 18.40 10.45 4.98
N VAL A 93 18.60 9.15 5.22
CA VAL A 93 19.50 8.69 6.29
C VAL A 93 20.97 8.87 5.89
N GLY A 94 21.33 8.56 4.64
CA GLY A 94 22.67 8.73 4.08
C GLY A 94 23.77 7.96 4.81
N GLU A 95 24.85 7.66 4.12
CA GLU A 95 26.07 7.14 4.75
C GLU A 95 26.79 8.24 5.55
N PRO A 96 27.37 7.93 6.72
CA PRO A 96 27.97 8.94 7.61
C PRO A 96 29.04 9.84 6.97
N ASN A 97 29.73 9.36 5.95
CA ASN A 97 30.82 10.07 5.29
C ASN A 97 30.49 10.62 3.91
N THR A 98 29.24 10.54 3.48
CA THR A 98 28.84 11.09 2.17
C THR A 98 28.79 12.62 2.22
N PRO A 99 29.49 13.34 1.32
CA PRO A 99 29.42 14.80 1.26
C PRO A 99 27.99 15.30 1.10
N VAL A 100 27.65 16.38 1.78
CA VAL A 100 26.30 16.98 1.76
C VAL A 100 25.82 17.27 0.35
N ARG A 101 26.72 17.74 -0.52
CA ARG A 101 26.40 18.02 -1.94
C ARG A 101 25.92 16.76 -2.66
N GLU A 102 26.58 15.63 -2.48
CA GLU A 102 26.22 14.38 -3.13
C GLU A 102 24.88 13.86 -2.61
N ARG A 103 24.64 13.99 -1.31
CA ARG A 103 23.35 13.64 -0.69
C ARG A 103 22.20 14.49 -1.25
N LEU A 104 22.40 15.79 -1.33
CA LEU A 104 21.39 16.71 -1.88
C LEU A 104 21.12 16.43 -3.35
N LEU A 105 22.14 16.13 -4.14
CA LEU A 105 21.98 15.75 -5.56
C LEU A 105 21.23 14.43 -5.71
N ALA A 106 21.52 13.44 -4.88
CA ALA A 106 20.81 12.15 -4.89
C ALA A 106 19.32 12.34 -4.57
N ILE A 107 19.00 13.11 -3.54
CA ILE A 107 17.61 13.44 -3.15
C ILE A 107 16.91 14.23 -4.27
N GLY A 108 17.57 15.25 -4.81
CA GLY A 108 17.03 16.06 -5.89
C GLY A 108 16.76 15.27 -7.17
N ASN A 109 17.68 14.39 -7.55
CA ASN A 109 17.51 13.52 -8.71
C ASN A 109 16.37 12.49 -8.51
N ALA A 110 16.27 11.90 -7.34
CA ALA A 110 15.19 10.97 -7.01
C ALA A 110 13.83 11.68 -7.05
N PHE A 111 13.74 12.86 -6.45
CA PHE A 111 12.53 13.69 -6.47
C PHE A 111 12.14 14.07 -7.90
N PHE A 112 13.09 14.59 -8.68
CA PHE A 112 12.85 14.98 -10.07
C PHE A 112 12.38 13.79 -10.92
N SER A 113 13.04 12.63 -10.78
CA SER A 113 12.65 11.40 -11.48
C SER A 113 11.24 10.97 -11.09
N MET A 114 10.88 11.07 -9.82
CA MET A 114 9.55 10.72 -9.33
C MET A 114 8.45 11.62 -9.92
N ILE A 115 8.66 12.94 -9.95
CA ILE A 115 7.63 13.89 -10.41
C ILE A 115 7.51 13.99 -11.93
N MET A 116 8.53 13.58 -12.67
CA MET A 116 8.56 13.64 -14.12
C MET A 116 8.00 12.39 -14.82
N THR A 117 7.52 11.42 -14.06
CA THR A 117 6.83 10.27 -14.67
C THR A 117 5.45 10.67 -15.19
N PRO A 118 4.96 10.06 -16.29
CA PRO A 118 3.60 10.30 -16.78
C PRO A 118 2.53 10.04 -15.72
N GLU A 119 2.74 9.03 -14.88
CA GLU A 119 1.86 8.65 -13.78
C GLU A 119 1.82 9.73 -12.69
N ALA A 120 2.97 10.28 -12.33
CA ALA A 120 3.06 11.37 -11.35
C ALA A 120 2.37 12.63 -11.86
N ILE A 121 2.57 12.98 -13.13
CA ILE A 121 1.91 14.14 -13.76
C ILE A 121 0.38 13.95 -13.77
N ALA A 122 -0.09 12.75 -14.14
CA ALA A 122 -1.51 12.43 -14.10
C ALA A 122 -2.06 12.48 -12.66
N GLY A 123 -1.35 11.91 -11.69
CA GLY A 123 -1.70 11.96 -10.27
C GLY A 123 -1.76 13.39 -9.72
N HIS A 124 -0.83 14.23 -10.12
CA HIS A 124 -0.78 15.64 -9.69
C HIS A 124 -2.00 16.44 -10.20
N ARG A 125 -2.42 16.18 -11.43
CA ARG A 125 -3.65 16.79 -11.98
C ARG A 125 -4.90 16.40 -11.17
N ILE A 126 -4.94 15.16 -10.67
CA ILE A 126 -6.04 14.69 -9.82
C ILE A 126 -6.02 15.38 -8.47
N LEU A 127 -4.85 15.44 -7.83
CA LEU A 127 -4.66 16.11 -6.53
C LEU A 127 -4.99 17.61 -6.58
N CYS A 128 -4.69 18.27 -7.70
CA CYS A 128 -4.98 19.68 -7.90
C CYS A 128 -6.41 19.94 -8.41
N SER A 129 -7.24 18.91 -8.58
CA SER A 129 -8.64 19.13 -8.98
C SER A 129 -9.44 19.71 -7.80
N PRO A 130 -10.37 20.65 -8.07
CA PRO A 130 -11.12 21.34 -7.01
C PRO A 130 -11.91 20.40 -6.07
N GLN A 131 -12.28 19.23 -6.54
CA GLN A 131 -13.07 18.25 -5.80
C GLN A 131 -12.28 17.53 -4.70
N VAL A 132 -10.97 17.31 -4.93
CA VAL A 132 -10.12 16.67 -3.91
C VAL A 132 -9.65 17.69 -2.86
N ALA A 133 -9.44 18.94 -3.27
CA ALA A 133 -9.00 20.01 -2.39
C ALA A 133 -10.04 20.36 -1.30
N THR A 134 -11.33 20.18 -1.57
CA THR A 134 -12.41 20.44 -0.61
C THR A 134 -12.65 19.32 0.39
N SER A 135 -12.27 18.08 0.07
CA SER A 135 -12.46 16.92 0.97
C SER A 135 -11.35 16.76 2.00
N SER A 136 -10.22 17.44 1.83
CA SER A 136 -9.01 17.26 2.63
C SER A 136 -8.77 18.34 3.70
N MET A 137 -9.68 19.30 3.88
CA MET A 137 -9.57 20.27 4.95
C MET A 137 -10.40 19.84 6.17
N PRO A 138 -9.77 19.44 7.30
CA PRO A 138 -10.47 19.44 8.57
C PRO A 138 -10.79 20.89 8.95
N ALA A 139 -12.04 21.08 9.30
CA ALA A 139 -12.52 22.35 9.87
C ALA A 139 -11.83 22.67 11.18
#